data_05c12c2f9718fae82944155b5fd997fb
#
_entry.id   05c12c2f9718fae82944155b5fd997fb
#
_cell.length_a   1.000
_cell.length_b   1.000
_cell.length_c   1.000
_cell.angle_alpha   90.00
_cell.angle_beta   90.00
_cell.angle_gamma   90.00
#
_symmetry.space_group_name_H-M   'P 1'
#
loop_
_entity.id
_entity.type
_entity.pdbx_description
1 polymer ?
#
loop_
_entity_poly.entity_id
_entity_poly.type
_entity_poly.pdbx_seq_one_letter_code
_entity_poly.pdbx_strand_id
1 'polypeptide(L)'
;EGGRDMTFSNNTVHLTGASSVLSIGDSPTVLYNEVWDVGHLQTDGAVVQLMQGEVQGSEIAYNWIHDISKYGIRFDAPMNQISTGNNGSIHHNVIWNASGGIMAKGDYHNISNNTVFGERVDGKNNIIILHEQNTGNENSTTWNNAVDAIAAHRSNTIWDYPLEDNTHGMNWNGYIHQYANSLSVFDTHTCAILENKSLACWGNNGNRQLGIESTYSQSTPQYVDVGTGRTIKSIASSGSHSTHTCAILDNGSVMCWGKNNVGQLGLGNTSTQEASPQYVDIGAGRTAIQLTMGSTHTCALLDNKSVSCWGSNAYRQLGIDSSIGYSTIPMHVNITAIEIQSAHLHTCAKLDNGSVMCWGYNHYGQMGLGYDGDGLSSNNVDPPILIPL
;
A
#
# COMPACT_ATOMS: atom_id res chain seq x y z
N GLU A 1 -20.85 16.23 -28.62
CA GLU A 1 -21.85 16.65 -27.61
C GLU A 1 -22.06 15.48 -26.67
N GLY A 2 -21.73 15.66 -25.38
CA GLY A 2 -21.85 14.61 -24.36
C GLY A 2 -23.34 14.36 -24.03
N GLY A 3 -23.64 13.14 -23.58
CA GLY A 3 -24.93 12.79 -23.00
C GLY A 3 -25.13 13.40 -21.60
N ARG A 4 -26.20 13.01 -20.91
CA ARG A 4 -26.43 13.34 -19.51
C ARG A 4 -25.85 12.28 -18.61
N ASP A 5 -25.47 12.69 -17.39
CA ASP A 5 -25.02 11.80 -16.30
C ASP A 5 -23.86 10.86 -16.71
N MET A 6 -22.94 11.37 -17.51
CA MET A 6 -21.80 10.60 -17.98
C MET A 6 -20.69 10.55 -16.92
N THR A 7 -20.07 9.39 -16.74
CA THR A 7 -18.90 9.24 -15.90
C THR A 7 -17.63 9.15 -16.74
N PHE A 8 -16.65 10.00 -16.43
CA PHE A 8 -15.29 9.94 -16.96
C PHE A 8 -14.31 9.70 -15.82
N SER A 9 -13.77 8.50 -15.75
CA SER A 9 -12.95 8.12 -14.59
C SER A 9 -11.78 7.21 -14.94
N ASN A 10 -10.76 7.26 -14.10
CA ASN A 10 -9.57 6.42 -14.19
C ASN A 10 -8.82 6.56 -15.51
N ASN A 11 -8.75 7.78 -16.05
CA ASN A 11 -8.05 8.05 -17.31
C ASN A 11 -6.79 8.87 -17.06
N THR A 12 -5.82 8.66 -17.92
CA THR A 12 -4.64 9.50 -18.05
C THR A 12 -4.74 10.29 -19.36
N VAL A 13 -4.63 11.61 -19.28
CA VAL A 13 -4.74 12.51 -20.43
C VAL A 13 -3.54 13.45 -20.47
N HIS A 14 -2.81 13.48 -21.57
CA HIS A 14 -1.66 14.38 -21.74
C HIS A 14 -1.42 14.77 -23.20
N LEU A 15 -0.58 15.78 -23.42
CA LEU A 15 -0.15 16.27 -24.74
C LEU A 15 -1.35 16.70 -25.63
N THR A 16 -2.30 17.41 -25.06
CA THR A 16 -3.42 17.97 -25.86
C THR A 16 -3.27 19.47 -26.09
N GLY A 17 -3.67 19.91 -27.27
CA GLY A 17 -3.69 21.34 -27.63
C GLY A 17 -5.03 22.05 -27.36
N ALA A 18 -6.04 21.35 -26.91
CA ALA A 18 -7.40 21.84 -26.81
C ALA A 18 -7.61 22.97 -25.78
N SER A 19 -8.63 23.80 -25.98
CA SER A 19 -9.01 24.86 -25.03
C SER A 19 -9.64 24.31 -23.75
N SER A 20 -10.46 23.27 -23.87
CA SER A 20 -10.96 22.47 -22.77
C SER A 20 -10.57 21.02 -23.04
N VAL A 21 -10.02 20.33 -22.06
CA VAL A 21 -9.58 18.94 -22.22
C VAL A 21 -10.76 18.01 -22.01
N LEU A 22 -11.56 18.29 -20.99
CA LEU A 22 -12.74 17.53 -20.65
C LEU A 22 -13.97 18.48 -20.67
N SER A 23 -14.83 18.33 -21.65
CA SER A 23 -16.16 18.95 -21.73
C SER A 23 -17.17 17.83 -21.94
N ILE A 24 -17.82 17.41 -20.86
CA ILE A 24 -18.54 16.14 -20.78
C ILE A 24 -20.01 16.38 -20.47
N GLY A 25 -20.78 16.91 -21.40
CA GLY A 25 -22.23 17.00 -21.29
C GLY A 25 -22.82 17.49 -19.96
N ASP A 26 -24.11 17.23 -19.74
CA ASP A 26 -24.85 17.66 -18.55
C ASP A 26 -24.58 16.74 -17.34
N SER A 27 -24.43 17.32 -16.16
CA SER A 27 -24.30 16.59 -14.88
C SER A 27 -23.20 15.51 -14.86
N PRO A 28 -21.99 15.78 -15.36
CA PRO A 28 -20.98 14.74 -15.43
C PRO A 28 -20.38 14.41 -14.07
N THR A 29 -19.91 13.17 -13.95
CA THR A 29 -19.06 12.69 -12.87
C THR A 29 -17.64 12.50 -13.41
N VAL A 30 -16.68 13.27 -12.89
CA VAL A 30 -15.27 13.24 -13.32
C VAL A 30 -14.40 12.84 -12.13
N LEU A 31 -13.95 11.59 -12.10
CA LEU A 31 -13.28 11.00 -10.92
C LEU A 31 -11.97 10.33 -11.29
N TYR A 32 -10.99 10.48 -10.40
CA TYR A 32 -9.76 9.68 -10.46
C TYR A 32 -9.01 9.79 -11.80
N ASN A 33 -8.97 10.97 -12.39
CA ASN A 33 -8.22 11.19 -13.63
C ASN A 33 -6.92 11.93 -13.34
N GLU A 34 -5.90 11.62 -14.09
CA GLU A 34 -4.65 12.35 -14.13
C GLU A 34 -4.53 13.10 -15.45
N VAL A 35 -4.31 14.42 -15.37
CA VAL A 35 -4.24 15.27 -16.55
C VAL A 35 -3.05 16.22 -16.43
N TRP A 36 -2.12 16.13 -17.39
CA TRP A 36 -0.93 17.01 -17.41
C TRP A 36 -0.47 17.36 -18.81
N ASP A 37 0.41 18.36 -18.90
CA ASP A 37 1.04 18.80 -20.14
C ASP A 37 0.00 19.06 -21.25
N VAL A 38 -1.06 19.80 -20.92
CA VAL A 38 -2.17 20.09 -21.81
C VAL A 38 -2.39 21.59 -22.00
N GLY A 39 -3.08 21.96 -23.07
CA GLY A 39 -3.48 23.34 -23.31
C GLY A 39 -2.45 24.21 -24.03
N HIS A 40 -1.51 23.64 -24.74
CA HIS A 40 -0.40 24.37 -25.38
C HIS A 40 -0.80 25.35 -26.49
N LEU A 41 -1.94 25.13 -27.15
CA LEU A 41 -2.36 25.96 -28.28
C LEU A 41 -3.24 27.14 -27.91
N GLN A 42 -3.76 27.18 -26.68
CA GLN A 42 -4.70 28.21 -26.25
C GLN A 42 -4.62 28.43 -24.74
N THR A 43 -4.57 29.68 -24.31
CA THR A 43 -4.37 30.05 -22.89
C THR A 43 -5.68 30.21 -22.10
N ASP A 44 -6.84 30.34 -22.78
CA ASP A 44 -8.15 30.40 -22.11
C ASP A 44 -8.75 29.00 -21.92
N GLY A 45 -9.58 28.82 -20.90
CA GLY A 45 -10.23 27.57 -20.57
C GLY A 45 -9.67 26.86 -19.34
N ALA A 46 -10.05 25.62 -19.16
CA ALA A 46 -9.62 24.76 -18.06
C ALA A 46 -9.42 23.32 -18.52
N VAL A 47 -8.79 22.52 -17.70
CA VAL A 47 -8.70 21.06 -17.94
C VAL A 47 -10.10 20.45 -17.87
N VAL A 48 -10.80 20.65 -16.76
CA VAL A 48 -12.22 20.30 -16.64
C VAL A 48 -13.02 21.59 -16.70
N GLN A 49 -13.77 21.79 -17.76
CA GLN A 49 -14.60 22.98 -17.93
C GLN A 49 -16.05 22.59 -18.18
N LEU A 50 -16.93 23.03 -17.29
CA LEU A 50 -18.36 22.86 -17.39
C LEU A 50 -19.03 24.22 -17.60
N MET A 51 -19.93 24.27 -18.53
CA MET A 51 -20.66 25.46 -18.90
C MET A 51 -22.11 25.37 -18.41
N GLN A 52 -22.61 26.44 -17.86
CA GLN A 52 -24.02 26.68 -17.56
C GLN A 52 -24.85 25.45 -17.08
N GLY A 53 -25.65 24.81 -17.94
CA GLY A 53 -26.51 23.68 -17.56
C GLY A 53 -25.77 22.38 -17.21
N GLU A 54 -24.54 22.26 -17.68
CA GLU A 54 -23.69 21.07 -17.43
C GLU A 54 -23.28 20.94 -15.95
N VAL A 55 -23.28 22.02 -15.20
CA VAL A 55 -22.78 22.08 -13.81
C VAL A 55 -23.75 21.42 -12.83
N GLN A 56 -25.05 21.44 -13.09
CA GLN A 56 -26.06 21.00 -12.13
C GLN A 56 -25.92 19.51 -11.82
N GLY A 57 -25.63 19.20 -10.54
CA GLY A 57 -25.45 17.83 -10.08
C GLY A 57 -24.11 17.20 -10.48
N SER A 58 -23.19 17.97 -11.07
CA SER A 58 -21.87 17.47 -11.43
C SER A 58 -21.02 17.16 -10.21
N GLU A 59 -20.17 16.17 -10.32
CA GLU A 59 -19.16 15.81 -9.32
C GLU A 59 -17.78 15.73 -9.96
N ILE A 60 -16.85 16.58 -9.50
CA ILE A 60 -15.46 16.59 -9.97
C ILE A 60 -14.58 16.29 -8.75
N ALA A 61 -14.08 15.07 -8.65
CA ALA A 61 -13.37 14.68 -7.44
C ALA A 61 -12.21 13.71 -7.70
N TYR A 62 -11.26 13.71 -6.77
CA TYR A 62 -10.10 12.82 -6.77
C TYR A 62 -9.25 12.90 -8.06
N ASN A 63 -9.24 14.04 -8.75
CA ASN A 63 -8.44 14.21 -9.95
C ASN A 63 -7.09 14.86 -9.61
N TRP A 64 -6.09 14.50 -10.36
CA TRP A 64 -4.75 15.06 -10.33
C TRP A 64 -4.51 15.86 -11.60
N ILE A 65 -4.33 17.16 -11.45
CA ILE A 65 -4.22 18.09 -12.58
C ILE A 65 -2.96 18.92 -12.39
N HIS A 66 -2.02 18.83 -13.32
CA HIS A 66 -0.74 19.50 -13.13
C HIS A 66 -0.01 19.83 -14.42
N ASP A 67 1.02 20.69 -14.30
CA ASP A 67 1.88 21.13 -15.41
C ASP A 67 1.06 21.63 -16.59
N ILE A 68 0.10 22.52 -16.31
CA ILE A 68 -0.85 23.04 -17.31
C ILE A 68 -0.77 24.56 -17.40
N SER A 69 -0.98 25.08 -18.60
CA SER A 69 -1.01 26.52 -18.86
C SER A 69 -2.38 27.18 -18.63
N LYS A 70 -3.33 26.45 -17.99
CA LYS A 70 -4.74 26.84 -17.82
C LYS A 70 -5.21 26.70 -16.38
N TYR A 71 -6.50 26.94 -16.16
CA TYR A 71 -7.18 26.53 -14.92
C TYR A 71 -7.25 25.00 -14.83
N GLY A 72 -7.17 24.48 -13.62
CA GLY A 72 -7.41 23.07 -13.39
C GLY A 72 -8.90 22.72 -13.60
N ILE A 73 -9.78 23.31 -12.80
CA ILE A 73 -11.22 23.09 -12.86
C ILE A 73 -11.94 24.43 -12.96
N ARG A 74 -12.93 24.54 -13.88
CA ARG A 74 -13.69 25.76 -14.06
C ARG A 74 -15.16 25.46 -14.30
N PHE A 75 -16.00 25.96 -13.40
CA PHE A 75 -17.43 26.14 -13.65
C PHE A 75 -17.65 27.53 -14.23
N ASP A 76 -18.12 27.62 -15.44
CA ASP A 76 -18.22 28.88 -16.18
C ASP A 76 -19.66 29.27 -16.52
N ALA A 77 -19.83 30.55 -16.66
CA ALA A 77 -21.09 31.16 -17.06
C ALA A 77 -20.86 32.29 -18.05
N PRO A 78 -21.72 32.46 -19.05
CA PRO A 78 -21.65 33.62 -19.94
C PRO A 78 -21.78 34.92 -19.16
N MET A 79 -21.05 35.94 -19.58
CA MET A 79 -20.93 37.23 -18.87
C MET A 79 -22.22 37.98 -18.59
N ASN A 80 -23.36 37.59 -19.12
CA ASN A 80 -24.63 38.35 -19.07
C ASN A 80 -25.86 37.51 -18.67
N GLN A 81 -25.69 36.33 -18.09
CA GLN A 81 -26.85 35.52 -17.71
C GLN A 81 -26.87 35.25 -16.19
N ILE A 82 -28.03 35.51 -15.59
CA ILE A 82 -28.29 35.43 -14.15
C ILE A 82 -28.51 33.99 -13.67
N SER A 83 -28.80 33.06 -14.56
CA SER A 83 -29.00 31.64 -14.24
C SER A 83 -27.86 30.82 -14.79
N THR A 84 -26.87 30.65 -13.98
CA THR A 84 -25.67 29.88 -14.26
C THR A 84 -25.75 28.59 -13.50
N GLY A 85 -25.05 27.55 -13.93
CA GLY A 85 -25.12 26.24 -13.34
C GLY A 85 -25.04 26.26 -11.81
N ASN A 86 -25.85 25.46 -11.18
CA ASN A 86 -25.98 25.38 -9.73
C ASN A 86 -25.70 23.96 -9.24
N ASN A 87 -25.42 23.82 -7.93
CA ASN A 87 -25.27 22.53 -7.26
C ASN A 87 -24.17 21.62 -7.82
N GLY A 88 -23.06 22.17 -8.28
CA GLY A 88 -21.88 21.39 -8.63
C GLY A 88 -21.00 21.11 -7.40
N SER A 89 -20.35 19.97 -7.38
CA SER A 89 -19.42 19.57 -6.33
C SER A 89 -18.01 19.42 -6.87
N ILE A 90 -17.04 20.06 -6.21
CA ILE A 90 -15.60 19.94 -6.50
C ILE A 90 -14.89 19.58 -5.22
N HIS A 91 -14.36 18.36 -5.11
CA HIS A 91 -13.72 17.95 -3.87
C HIS A 91 -12.57 16.95 -4.06
N HIS A 92 -11.66 16.93 -3.10
CA HIS A 92 -10.54 16.00 -3.06
C HIS A 92 -9.66 16.00 -4.34
N ASN A 93 -9.59 17.11 -5.07
CA ASN A 93 -8.71 17.22 -6.23
C ASN A 93 -7.35 17.80 -5.80
N VAL A 94 -6.30 17.41 -6.49
CA VAL A 94 -4.95 17.98 -6.34
C VAL A 94 -4.57 18.68 -7.63
N ILE A 95 -4.25 19.97 -7.52
CA ILE A 95 -3.93 20.81 -8.67
C ILE A 95 -2.62 21.55 -8.37
N TRP A 96 -1.63 21.44 -9.27
CA TRP A 96 -0.38 22.19 -9.10
C TRP A 96 0.24 22.58 -10.44
N ASN A 97 1.15 23.57 -10.39
CA ASN A 97 1.81 24.13 -11.57
C ASN A 97 0.79 24.44 -12.71
N ALA A 98 -0.28 25.11 -12.33
CA ALA A 98 -1.37 25.51 -13.23
C ALA A 98 -1.47 27.05 -13.30
N SER A 99 -2.07 27.60 -14.35
CA SER A 99 -2.36 29.04 -14.45
C SER A 99 -3.32 29.54 -13.37
N GLY A 100 -4.19 28.66 -12.91
CA GLY A 100 -5.12 28.85 -11.82
C GLY A 100 -5.66 27.50 -11.37
N GLY A 101 -6.04 27.36 -10.10
CA GLY A 101 -6.54 26.11 -9.56
C GLY A 101 -7.99 25.86 -9.93
N ILE A 102 -8.88 26.39 -9.13
CA ILE A 102 -10.34 26.21 -9.27
C ILE A 102 -11.00 27.58 -9.45
N MET A 103 -11.86 27.70 -10.46
CA MET A 103 -12.74 28.84 -10.64
C MET A 103 -14.18 28.35 -10.70
N ALA A 104 -15.04 28.83 -9.83
CA ALA A 104 -16.45 28.52 -9.86
C ALA A 104 -17.31 29.79 -9.98
N LYS A 105 -18.23 29.77 -10.93
CA LYS A 105 -19.27 30.77 -11.11
C LYS A 105 -20.61 30.07 -11.00
N GLY A 106 -21.60 30.71 -10.38
CA GLY A 106 -22.92 30.15 -10.11
C GLY A 106 -23.18 29.95 -8.62
N ASP A 107 -24.33 29.38 -8.30
CA ASP A 107 -24.83 29.30 -6.94
C ASP A 107 -24.83 27.87 -6.38
N TYR A 108 -24.85 27.75 -5.05
CA TYR A 108 -25.00 26.49 -4.32
C TYR A 108 -23.91 25.44 -4.60
N HIS A 109 -22.71 25.87 -4.98
CA HIS A 109 -21.58 24.95 -5.18
C HIS A 109 -20.98 24.51 -3.85
N ASN A 110 -20.55 23.26 -3.80
CA ASN A 110 -19.75 22.71 -2.69
C ASN A 110 -18.31 22.50 -3.17
N ILE A 111 -17.38 23.27 -2.64
CA ILE A 111 -15.94 23.18 -2.96
C ILE A 111 -15.16 22.88 -1.69
N SER A 112 -14.72 21.63 -1.56
CA SER A 112 -14.15 21.15 -0.30
C SER A 112 -12.99 20.20 -0.47
N ASN A 113 -12.09 20.18 0.52
CA ASN A 113 -10.98 19.22 0.60
C ASN A 113 -10.08 19.18 -0.65
N ASN A 114 -9.98 20.27 -1.43
CA ASN A 114 -9.08 20.34 -2.56
C ASN A 114 -7.71 20.86 -2.11
N THR A 115 -6.68 20.40 -2.76
CA THR A 115 -5.31 20.91 -2.58
C THR A 115 -4.87 21.61 -3.86
N VAL A 116 -4.57 22.89 -3.77
CA VAL A 116 -4.10 23.71 -4.88
C VAL A 116 -2.77 24.34 -4.51
N PHE A 117 -1.70 24.03 -5.18
CA PHE A 117 -0.37 24.54 -4.84
C PHE A 117 0.57 24.73 -6.03
N GLY A 118 1.65 25.44 -5.78
CA GLY A 118 2.70 25.72 -6.74
C GLY A 118 2.67 27.16 -7.29
N GLU A 119 3.82 27.74 -7.48
CA GLU A 119 3.98 29.01 -8.14
C GLU A 119 4.16 28.80 -9.65
N ARG A 120 3.43 29.55 -10.43
CA ARG A 120 3.76 29.71 -11.85
C ARG A 120 5.05 30.52 -12.00
N VAL A 121 5.74 30.27 -13.09
CA VAL A 121 6.91 31.05 -13.53
C VAL A 121 6.59 32.56 -13.67
N ASP A 122 5.33 32.94 -13.78
CA ASP A 122 4.85 34.33 -13.86
C ASP A 122 4.42 34.93 -12.52
N GLY A 123 4.63 34.26 -11.41
CA GLY A 123 4.36 34.77 -10.05
C GLY A 123 2.88 34.89 -9.68
N LYS A 124 1.98 34.24 -10.41
CA LYS A 124 0.57 34.17 -10.05
C LYS A 124 0.29 32.92 -9.24
N ASN A 125 -0.28 33.11 -8.05
CA ASN A 125 -0.64 32.01 -7.16
C ASN A 125 -1.81 31.20 -7.72
N ASN A 126 -1.77 29.89 -7.54
CA ASN A 126 -2.92 29.03 -7.75
C ASN A 126 -3.99 29.34 -6.71
N ILE A 127 -5.16 29.80 -7.13
CA ILE A 127 -6.20 30.30 -6.22
C ILE A 127 -7.51 29.58 -6.51
N ILE A 128 -8.29 29.31 -5.48
CA ILE A 128 -9.70 29.00 -5.61
C ILE A 128 -10.45 30.32 -5.69
N ILE A 129 -11.01 30.64 -6.85
CA ILE A 129 -11.73 31.87 -7.09
C ILE A 129 -13.22 31.60 -7.14
N LEU A 130 -13.96 32.16 -6.19
CA LEU A 130 -15.41 32.35 -6.30
C LEU A 130 -15.63 33.73 -6.91
N HIS A 131 -16.25 33.78 -8.08
CA HIS A 131 -16.52 35.04 -8.74
C HIS A 131 -17.82 35.67 -8.19
N GLU A 132 -17.68 36.67 -7.32
CA GLU A 132 -18.80 37.36 -6.69
C GLU A 132 -19.48 38.43 -7.57
N GLN A 133 -18.83 38.89 -8.63
CA GLN A 133 -19.40 40.00 -9.44
C GLN A 133 -20.29 39.51 -10.57
N ASN A 134 -21.57 39.81 -10.46
CA ASN A 134 -22.64 39.66 -11.48
C ASN A 134 -23.02 38.23 -11.91
N THR A 135 -22.66 37.20 -11.18
CA THR A 135 -22.94 35.81 -11.61
C THR A 135 -23.54 34.96 -10.51
N GLY A 136 -23.89 35.55 -9.34
CA GLY A 136 -24.36 34.83 -8.17
C GLY A 136 -23.33 33.78 -7.71
N ASN A 137 -22.89 33.82 -6.52
CA ASN A 137 -22.26 32.74 -5.80
C ASN A 137 -22.95 32.61 -4.45
N GLU A 138 -24.25 32.95 -4.48
CA GLU A 138 -25.06 32.86 -3.29
C GLU A 138 -25.10 31.42 -2.79
N ASN A 139 -24.89 31.24 -1.52
CA ASN A 139 -24.95 29.94 -0.85
C ASN A 139 -23.92 28.88 -1.33
N SER A 140 -22.93 29.26 -2.12
CA SER A 140 -21.80 28.38 -2.40
C SER A 140 -20.92 28.25 -1.16
N THR A 141 -20.43 27.06 -0.87
CA THR A 141 -19.61 26.77 0.28
C THR A 141 -18.19 26.38 -0.14
N THR A 142 -17.21 26.95 0.58
CA THR A 142 -15.82 26.50 0.48
C THR A 142 -15.31 26.13 1.86
N TRP A 143 -14.77 24.98 2.01
CA TRP A 143 -14.22 24.55 3.29
C TRP A 143 -13.09 23.53 3.13
N ASN A 144 -12.19 23.55 4.09
CA ASN A 144 -11.07 22.59 4.18
C ASN A 144 -10.20 22.50 2.90
N ASN A 145 -10.10 23.58 2.12
CA ASN A 145 -9.22 23.62 0.97
C ASN A 145 -7.84 24.13 1.39
N ALA A 146 -6.80 23.48 0.89
CA ALA A 146 -5.43 23.93 1.06
C ALA A 146 -4.97 24.69 -0.19
N VAL A 147 -4.61 25.95 -0.01
CA VAL A 147 -4.12 26.83 -1.08
C VAL A 147 -2.72 27.32 -0.70
N ASP A 148 -1.81 27.35 -1.66
CA ASP A 148 -0.41 27.76 -1.45
C ASP A 148 0.36 26.91 -0.41
N ALA A 149 0.08 25.64 -0.41
CA ALA A 149 0.56 24.72 0.61
C ALA A 149 2.01 24.24 0.39
N ILE A 150 2.94 25.09 -0.04
CA ILE A 150 4.37 24.74 -0.07
C ILE A 150 4.87 24.31 1.31
N ALA A 151 4.38 24.95 2.37
CA ALA A 151 4.66 24.53 3.74
C ALA A 151 3.95 23.23 4.12
N ALA A 152 2.77 22.99 3.60
CA ALA A 152 1.98 21.82 3.83
C ALA A 152 2.39 20.63 2.94
N HIS A 153 2.99 20.88 1.78
CA HIS A 153 3.64 19.85 0.95
C HIS A 153 4.74 19.08 1.72
N ARG A 154 5.27 19.67 2.79
CA ARG A 154 6.22 19.01 3.69
C ARG A 154 5.59 18.38 4.92
N SER A 155 4.29 18.56 5.16
CA SER A 155 3.56 17.91 6.22
C SER A 155 2.69 16.79 5.63
N ASN A 156 2.81 15.59 6.14
CA ASN A 156 2.07 14.40 5.70
C ASN A 156 0.54 14.57 5.66
N THR A 157 0.00 15.62 6.25
CA THR A 157 -1.43 15.86 6.40
C THR A 157 -2.17 16.25 5.13
N ILE A 158 -1.48 16.76 4.10
CA ILE A 158 -2.12 17.15 2.82
C ILE A 158 -2.21 15.99 1.85
N TRP A 159 -1.29 15.07 1.95
CA TRP A 159 -1.22 13.88 1.11
C TRP A 159 -2.10 12.73 1.60
N ASP A 160 -2.63 12.81 2.80
CA ASP A 160 -3.49 11.78 3.36
C ASP A 160 -4.85 11.68 2.66
N TYR A 161 -5.29 12.75 2.00
CA TYR A 161 -6.63 12.81 1.42
C TYR A 161 -6.80 12.00 0.13
N PRO A 162 -5.93 12.13 -0.88
CA PRO A 162 -5.97 11.26 -2.05
C PRO A 162 -5.41 9.86 -1.78
N LEU A 163 -4.69 9.70 -0.66
CA LEU A 163 -3.98 8.46 -0.31
C LEU A 163 -4.82 7.51 0.55
N GLU A 164 -5.90 7.97 1.17
CA GLU A 164 -6.79 7.09 1.95
C GLU A 164 -7.63 6.16 1.08
N ASP A 165 -7.88 6.53 -0.17
CA ASP A 165 -8.48 5.62 -1.16
C ASP A 165 -7.41 4.98 -2.03
N ASN A 166 -6.69 4.03 -1.45
CA ASN A 166 -5.64 3.26 -2.12
C ASN A 166 -6.14 2.41 -3.31
N THR A 167 -7.43 2.39 -3.58
CA THR A 167 -7.99 1.66 -4.72
C THR A 167 -7.80 2.41 -6.04
N HIS A 168 -7.49 3.73 -5.96
CA HIS A 168 -7.39 4.61 -7.11
C HIS A 168 -6.10 5.45 -7.11
N GLY A 169 -5.07 4.95 -6.44
CA GLY A 169 -3.77 5.59 -6.35
C GLY A 169 -3.23 5.96 -7.72
N MET A 170 -3.27 7.25 -8.04
CA MET A 170 -2.76 7.76 -9.29
C MET A 170 -1.25 7.92 -9.23
N ASN A 171 -0.68 7.58 -10.28
CA ASN A 171 0.68 7.20 -10.44
C ASN A 171 1.45 8.27 -11.20
N TRP A 172 2.41 8.91 -10.56
CA TRP A 172 3.47 9.66 -11.23
C TRP A 172 4.32 8.72 -12.06
N ASN A 173 4.27 8.75 -13.37
CA ASN A 173 4.83 7.70 -14.20
C ASN A 173 4.36 6.32 -13.75
N GLY A 174 3.20 6.29 -13.14
CA GLY A 174 2.78 5.18 -12.45
C GLY A 174 3.30 5.03 -11.01
N TYR A 175 3.83 6.00 -10.30
CA TYR A 175 4.26 5.82 -8.90
C TYR A 175 3.96 7.03 -8.03
N ILE A 176 3.03 6.88 -7.08
CA ILE A 176 3.14 7.63 -5.85
C ILE A 176 4.49 7.21 -5.24
N HIS A 177 5.41 8.13 -5.03
CA HIS A 177 6.59 7.84 -4.25
C HIS A 177 6.19 7.65 -2.79
N GLN A 178 5.60 6.53 -2.47
CA GLN A 178 5.56 6.07 -1.09
C GLN A 178 6.93 5.49 -0.82
N TYR A 179 7.69 6.16 0.01
CA TYR A 179 8.98 5.62 0.45
C TYR A 179 8.73 4.36 1.27
N ALA A 180 9.53 3.36 1.04
CA ALA A 180 9.51 2.18 1.86
C ALA A 180 10.28 2.45 3.17
N ASN A 181 9.62 2.23 4.29
CA ASN A 181 10.26 2.24 5.60
C ASN A 181 11.07 0.96 5.86
N SER A 182 10.63 -0.14 5.27
CA SER A 182 11.28 -1.44 5.41
C SER A 182 11.00 -2.30 4.20
N LEU A 183 11.94 -3.17 3.87
CA LEU A 183 11.90 -4.05 2.72
C LEU A 183 12.21 -5.48 3.15
N SER A 184 11.46 -6.44 2.63
CA SER A 184 11.76 -7.87 2.72
C SER A 184 11.82 -8.48 1.33
N VAL A 185 12.98 -9.05 1.00
CA VAL A 185 13.22 -9.68 -0.30
C VAL A 185 13.22 -11.19 -0.11
N PHE A 186 12.38 -11.86 -0.86
CA PHE A 186 12.26 -13.31 -0.90
C PHE A 186 12.84 -13.84 -2.21
N ASP A 187 12.85 -15.13 -2.40
CA ASP A 187 13.40 -15.74 -3.61
C ASP A 187 12.69 -15.27 -4.91
N THR A 188 11.38 -15.19 -4.88
CA THR A 188 10.57 -14.92 -6.08
C THR A 188 9.57 -13.76 -5.93
N HIS A 189 9.50 -13.13 -4.78
CA HIS A 189 8.64 -11.99 -4.52
C HIS A 189 9.31 -11.01 -3.55
N THR A 190 8.78 -9.82 -3.47
CA THR A 190 9.27 -8.75 -2.59
C THR A 190 8.09 -8.07 -1.92
N CYS A 191 8.26 -7.69 -0.66
CA CYS A 191 7.27 -6.90 0.08
C CYS A 191 7.94 -5.69 0.74
N ALA A 192 7.24 -4.56 0.76
CA ALA A 192 7.68 -3.32 1.39
C ALA A 192 6.63 -2.81 2.36
N ILE A 193 7.07 -2.36 3.53
CA ILE A 193 6.27 -1.56 4.45
C ILE A 193 6.46 -0.11 4.06
N LEU A 194 5.39 0.57 3.72
CA LEU A 194 5.41 1.95 3.26
C LEU A 194 5.42 2.93 4.45
N GLU A 195 5.63 4.22 4.20
CA GLU A 195 5.66 5.26 5.26
C GLU A 195 4.36 5.32 6.06
N ASN A 196 3.22 5.15 5.40
CA ASN A 196 1.90 5.08 6.04
C ASN A 196 1.64 3.75 6.77
N LYS A 197 2.63 2.86 6.86
CA LYS A 197 2.54 1.53 7.48
C LYS A 197 1.66 0.52 6.73
N SER A 198 1.21 0.83 5.51
CA SER A 198 0.59 -0.15 4.64
C SER A 198 1.64 -1.12 4.07
N LEU A 199 1.17 -2.22 3.55
CA LEU A 199 2.00 -3.27 2.95
C LEU A 199 1.77 -3.33 1.44
N ALA A 200 2.85 -3.38 0.67
CA ALA A 200 2.81 -3.64 -0.75
C ALA A 200 3.74 -4.79 -1.13
N CYS A 201 3.24 -5.73 -1.94
CA CYS A 201 4.00 -6.90 -2.40
C CYS A 201 3.95 -7.04 -3.92
N TRP A 202 5.00 -7.57 -4.53
CA TRP A 202 5.10 -7.82 -5.98
C TRP A 202 6.01 -9.00 -6.28
N GLY A 203 5.96 -9.48 -7.52
CA GLY A 203 6.69 -10.65 -7.99
C GLY A 203 5.78 -11.85 -8.24
N ASN A 204 6.27 -13.05 -7.98
CA ASN A 204 5.54 -14.30 -8.18
C ASN A 204 4.35 -14.45 -7.24
N ASN A 205 3.22 -14.90 -7.77
CA ASN A 205 2.00 -15.14 -7.00
C ASN A 205 1.38 -16.54 -7.26
N GLY A 206 2.11 -17.45 -7.83
CA GLY A 206 1.61 -18.81 -8.13
C GLY A 206 1.18 -19.61 -6.89
N ASN A 207 1.67 -19.25 -5.72
CA ASN A 207 1.26 -19.81 -4.42
C ASN A 207 0.49 -18.79 -3.57
N ARG A 208 -0.03 -17.69 -4.14
CA ARG A 208 -0.72 -16.58 -3.46
C ARG A 208 0.12 -15.86 -2.39
N GLN A 209 1.44 -15.90 -2.54
CA GLN A 209 2.40 -15.31 -1.60
C GLN A 209 2.38 -13.78 -1.55
N LEU A 210 1.71 -13.11 -2.48
CA LEU A 210 1.52 -11.66 -2.45
C LEU A 210 0.40 -11.21 -1.51
N GLY A 211 -0.51 -12.10 -1.07
CA GLY A 211 -1.62 -11.75 -0.17
C GLY A 211 -2.76 -10.99 -0.84
N ILE A 212 -2.93 -11.16 -2.14
CA ILE A 212 -3.98 -10.54 -2.95
C ILE A 212 -4.86 -11.60 -3.60
N GLU A 213 -6.09 -11.25 -3.95
CA GLU A 213 -7.08 -12.17 -4.55
C GLU A 213 -6.61 -12.82 -5.86
N SER A 214 -5.75 -12.13 -6.62
CA SER A 214 -5.19 -12.62 -7.88
C SER A 214 -4.26 -13.84 -7.67
N THR A 215 -4.24 -14.76 -8.63
CA THR A 215 -3.26 -15.85 -8.72
C THR A 215 -2.09 -15.52 -9.66
N TYR A 216 -2.18 -14.40 -10.37
CA TYR A 216 -1.16 -13.99 -11.33
C TYR A 216 -0.04 -13.22 -10.65
N SER A 217 1.19 -13.45 -11.12
CA SER A 217 2.36 -12.65 -10.74
C SER A 217 2.15 -11.18 -11.07
N GLN A 218 2.67 -10.30 -10.23
CA GLN A 218 2.53 -8.86 -10.37
C GLN A 218 3.89 -8.24 -10.61
N SER A 219 4.05 -7.52 -11.70
CA SER A 219 5.29 -6.80 -12.03
C SER A 219 5.37 -5.43 -11.35
N THR A 220 4.29 -4.99 -10.73
CA THR A 220 4.19 -3.74 -9.97
C THR A 220 3.73 -4.02 -8.54
N PRO A 221 4.10 -3.17 -7.57
CA PRO A 221 3.63 -3.29 -6.19
C PRO A 221 2.10 -3.33 -6.09
N GLN A 222 1.57 -4.27 -5.32
CA GLN A 222 0.15 -4.41 -5.03
C GLN A 222 -0.06 -4.28 -3.53
N TYR A 223 -1.06 -3.50 -3.13
CA TYR A 223 -1.40 -3.34 -1.72
C TYR A 223 -2.03 -4.61 -1.16
N VAL A 224 -1.63 -4.94 0.06
CA VAL A 224 -2.13 -6.11 0.80
C VAL A 224 -3.06 -5.64 1.90
N ASP A 225 -4.30 -6.11 1.89
CA ASP A 225 -5.27 -5.81 2.94
C ASP A 225 -4.97 -6.63 4.20
N VAL A 226 -4.64 -5.96 5.27
CA VAL A 226 -4.36 -6.55 6.59
C VAL A 226 -5.49 -6.28 7.61
N GLY A 227 -6.62 -5.80 7.11
CA GLY A 227 -7.81 -5.48 7.91
C GLY A 227 -7.90 -4.02 8.35
N THR A 228 -9.14 -3.55 8.47
CA THR A 228 -9.46 -2.15 8.80
C THR A 228 -8.80 -1.70 10.10
N GLY A 229 -8.11 -0.56 10.05
CA GLY A 229 -7.47 0.06 11.21
C GLY A 229 -6.20 -0.67 11.69
N ARG A 230 -5.65 -1.58 10.89
CA ARG A 230 -4.39 -2.27 11.19
C ARG A 230 -3.27 -1.79 10.28
N THR A 231 -2.06 -1.80 10.84
CA THR A 231 -0.83 -1.48 10.12
C THR A 231 0.22 -2.55 10.34
N ILE A 232 1.22 -2.60 9.45
CA ILE A 232 2.32 -3.55 9.56
C ILE A 232 3.45 -2.96 10.40
N LYS A 233 3.88 -3.71 11.40
CA LYS A 233 5.08 -3.42 12.19
C LYS A 233 6.35 -3.97 11.54
N SER A 234 6.30 -5.22 11.08
CA SER A 234 7.42 -5.88 10.40
C SER A 234 6.96 -7.05 9.55
N ILE A 235 7.74 -7.37 8.52
CA ILE A 235 7.58 -8.58 7.70
C ILE A 235 8.65 -9.57 8.15
N ALA A 236 8.34 -10.85 8.13
CA ALA A 236 9.30 -11.90 8.48
C ALA A 236 10.54 -11.86 7.60
N SER A 237 11.72 -12.02 8.20
CA SER A 237 12.93 -12.32 7.44
C SER A 237 12.83 -13.72 6.83
N SER A 238 13.28 -13.89 5.58
CA SER A 238 13.18 -15.16 4.88
C SER A 238 14.51 -15.64 4.37
N GLY A 239 14.72 -16.95 4.48
CA GLY A 239 15.70 -17.65 3.67
C GLY A 239 15.22 -17.89 2.23
N SER A 240 16.05 -18.54 1.43
CA SER A 240 15.72 -18.89 0.04
C SER A 240 14.52 -19.85 -0.08
N HIS A 241 13.81 -19.79 -1.21
CA HIS A 241 12.70 -20.68 -1.59
C HIS A 241 11.41 -20.54 -0.77
N SER A 242 11.23 -19.42 -0.05
CA SER A 242 9.98 -19.15 0.65
C SER A 242 8.86 -18.84 -0.34
N THR A 243 7.75 -19.56 -0.20
CA THR A 243 6.54 -19.42 -1.03
C THR A 243 5.30 -19.00 -0.21
N HIS A 244 5.56 -18.49 0.99
CA HIS A 244 4.58 -17.91 1.89
C HIS A 244 5.15 -16.62 2.48
N THR A 245 4.29 -15.81 3.07
CA THR A 245 4.66 -14.53 3.68
C THR A 245 3.99 -14.43 5.04
N CYS A 246 4.70 -13.91 6.04
CA CYS A 246 4.16 -13.62 7.36
C CYS A 246 4.56 -12.21 7.81
N ALA A 247 3.69 -11.56 8.56
CA ALA A 247 3.91 -10.22 9.08
C ALA A 247 3.44 -10.08 10.53
N ILE A 248 4.05 -9.16 11.26
CA ILE A 248 3.62 -8.71 12.58
C ILE A 248 2.87 -7.40 12.40
N LEU A 249 1.67 -7.32 12.97
CA LEU A 249 0.86 -6.12 12.99
C LEU A 249 1.29 -5.14 14.09
N ASP A 250 0.73 -3.96 14.10
CA ASP A 250 0.92 -2.89 15.08
C ASP A 250 0.65 -3.34 16.53
N ASN A 251 -0.30 -4.25 16.72
CA ASN A 251 -0.67 -4.80 18.02
C ASN A 251 0.11 -6.08 18.41
N GLY A 252 1.09 -6.49 17.61
CA GLY A 252 1.89 -7.69 17.83
C GLY A 252 1.24 -9.02 17.41
N SER A 253 0.04 -8.99 16.83
CA SER A 253 -0.55 -10.17 16.20
C SER A 253 0.21 -10.59 14.96
N VAL A 254 0.12 -11.86 14.60
CA VAL A 254 0.76 -12.43 13.40
C VAL A 254 -0.29 -12.74 12.35
N MET A 255 0.00 -12.40 11.12
CA MET A 255 -0.75 -12.86 9.95
C MET A 255 0.19 -13.56 8.97
N CYS A 256 -0.30 -14.64 8.35
CA CYS A 256 0.42 -15.38 7.31
C CYS A 256 -0.49 -15.67 6.11
N TRP A 257 0.11 -15.77 4.91
CA TRP A 257 -0.58 -16.11 3.66
C TRP A 257 0.37 -16.76 2.66
N GLY A 258 -0.19 -17.27 1.57
CA GLY A 258 0.57 -18.01 0.57
C GLY A 258 0.42 -19.52 0.74
N LYS A 259 1.47 -20.27 0.39
CA LYS A 259 1.48 -21.73 0.42
C LYS A 259 1.32 -22.31 1.83
N ASN A 260 0.51 -23.39 1.97
CA ASN A 260 0.20 -24.01 3.27
C ASN A 260 0.16 -25.54 3.26
N ASN A 261 0.70 -26.20 2.28
CA ASN A 261 0.56 -27.65 2.10
C ASN A 261 1.22 -28.52 3.20
N VAL A 262 2.04 -27.91 4.06
CA VAL A 262 2.68 -28.56 5.22
C VAL A 262 2.45 -27.77 6.52
N GLY A 263 1.41 -26.91 6.55
CA GLY A 263 1.04 -26.12 7.72
C GLY A 263 1.93 -24.91 8.00
N GLN A 264 2.71 -24.42 7.02
CA GLN A 264 3.67 -23.33 7.20
C GLN A 264 3.03 -21.98 7.53
N LEU A 265 1.71 -21.84 7.36
CA LEU A 265 0.96 -20.66 7.79
C LEU A 265 0.52 -20.69 9.27
N GLY A 266 0.52 -21.86 9.93
CA GLY A 266 0.15 -21.98 11.35
C GLY A 266 -1.35 -21.86 11.65
N LEU A 267 -2.23 -22.18 10.67
CA LEU A 267 -3.67 -21.94 10.73
C LEU A 267 -4.50 -23.15 11.25
N GLY A 268 -3.85 -24.20 11.75
CA GLY A 268 -4.49 -25.41 12.21
C GLY A 268 -4.90 -26.38 11.08
N ASN A 269 -4.54 -26.10 9.84
CA ASN A 269 -4.86 -26.92 8.66
C ASN A 269 -3.69 -27.00 7.67
N THR A 270 -3.86 -27.84 6.64
CA THR A 270 -2.95 -27.97 5.50
C THR A 270 -3.70 -27.63 4.20
N SER A 271 -4.38 -26.48 4.14
CA SER A 271 -4.90 -25.95 2.88
C SER A 271 -3.77 -25.82 1.86
N THR A 272 -4.07 -25.89 0.56
CA THR A 272 -3.00 -25.77 -0.43
C THR A 272 -2.34 -24.40 -0.39
N GLN A 273 -3.14 -23.35 -0.16
CA GLN A 273 -2.70 -21.94 -0.09
C GLN A 273 -3.82 -21.03 0.42
N GLU A 274 -3.44 -19.87 0.97
CA GLU A 274 -4.35 -18.80 1.38
C GLU A 274 -4.06 -17.52 0.58
N ALA A 275 -5.10 -16.94 0.00
CA ALA A 275 -4.97 -15.77 -0.87
C ALA A 275 -4.80 -14.45 -0.10
N SER A 276 -5.49 -14.33 1.03
CA SER A 276 -5.47 -13.15 1.89
C SER A 276 -4.78 -13.46 3.21
N PRO A 277 -4.22 -12.43 3.89
CA PRO A 277 -3.64 -12.58 5.21
C PRO A 277 -4.59 -13.20 6.24
N GLN A 278 -4.15 -14.25 6.94
CA GLN A 278 -4.91 -14.94 7.97
C GLN A 278 -4.21 -14.84 9.32
N TYR A 279 -4.99 -14.62 10.39
CA TYR A 279 -4.44 -14.57 11.75
C TYR A 279 -3.91 -15.92 12.22
N VAL A 280 -2.72 -15.90 12.85
CA VAL A 280 -2.10 -17.07 13.47
C VAL A 280 -2.29 -17.00 14.99
N ASP A 281 -2.78 -18.06 15.60
CA ASP A 281 -2.87 -18.16 17.06
C ASP A 281 -1.50 -18.49 17.65
N ILE A 282 -0.81 -17.49 18.17
CA ILE A 282 0.51 -17.61 18.83
C ILE A 282 0.40 -17.78 20.34
N GLY A 283 -0.82 -18.04 20.86
CA GLY A 283 -1.11 -18.19 22.28
C GLY A 283 -1.77 -16.97 22.91
N ALA A 284 -2.69 -17.21 23.82
CA ALA A 284 -3.49 -16.16 24.45
C ALA A 284 -2.62 -15.13 25.19
N GLY A 285 -2.84 -13.85 24.87
CA GLY A 285 -2.13 -12.72 25.47
C GLY A 285 -0.67 -12.58 25.06
N ARG A 286 -0.21 -13.32 24.06
CA ARG A 286 1.16 -13.18 23.51
C ARG A 286 1.19 -12.24 22.33
N THR A 287 2.32 -11.58 22.17
CA THR A 287 2.65 -10.79 20.97
C THR A 287 3.97 -11.26 20.38
N ALA A 288 4.06 -11.22 19.05
CA ALA A 288 5.30 -11.50 18.36
C ALA A 288 6.20 -10.25 18.33
N ILE A 289 7.50 -10.44 18.56
CA ILE A 289 8.51 -9.38 18.45
C ILE A 289 9.40 -9.58 17.24
N GLN A 290 9.54 -10.83 16.76
CA GLN A 290 10.26 -11.16 15.53
C GLN A 290 9.63 -12.38 14.86
N LEU A 291 9.64 -12.40 13.54
CA LEU A 291 9.31 -13.56 12.71
C LEU A 291 10.46 -13.89 11.78
N THR A 292 10.66 -15.17 11.54
CA THR A 292 11.60 -15.66 10.53
C THR A 292 11.02 -16.86 9.81
N MET A 293 11.33 -17.01 8.52
CA MET A 293 10.79 -18.06 7.68
C MET A 293 11.91 -18.81 6.95
N GLY A 294 11.77 -20.13 6.89
CA GLY A 294 12.49 -20.94 5.91
C GLY A 294 11.66 -21.19 4.67
N SER A 295 12.03 -22.19 3.87
CA SER A 295 11.27 -22.53 2.67
C SER A 295 9.86 -23.09 2.96
N THR A 296 9.72 -23.82 4.06
CA THR A 296 8.48 -24.55 4.42
C THR A 296 8.18 -24.52 5.93
N HIS A 297 8.80 -23.62 6.69
CA HIS A 297 8.52 -23.43 8.09
C HIS A 297 8.59 -21.95 8.48
N THR A 298 7.98 -21.63 9.60
CA THR A 298 7.95 -20.29 10.18
C THR A 298 8.26 -20.39 11.67
N CYS A 299 9.01 -19.44 12.21
CA CYS A 299 9.26 -19.31 13.65
C CYS A 299 8.96 -17.89 14.13
N ALA A 300 8.38 -17.78 15.32
CA ALA A 300 8.11 -16.54 16.02
C ALA A 300 8.88 -16.48 17.35
N LEU A 301 9.51 -15.34 17.60
CA LEU A 301 10.00 -14.94 18.90
C LEU A 301 8.90 -14.09 19.57
N LEU A 302 8.50 -14.49 20.76
CA LEU A 302 7.39 -13.85 21.47
C LEU A 302 7.90 -12.85 22.54
N ASP A 303 7.01 -12.03 23.04
CA ASP A 303 7.23 -10.98 24.05
C ASP A 303 7.85 -11.49 25.36
N ASN A 304 7.62 -12.76 25.71
CA ASN A 304 8.21 -13.43 26.86
C ASN A 304 9.53 -14.17 26.54
N LYS A 305 10.14 -13.92 25.39
CA LYS A 305 11.35 -14.54 24.86
C LYS A 305 11.20 -16.02 24.49
N SER A 306 10.03 -16.62 24.56
CA SER A 306 9.81 -17.97 24.06
C SER A 306 9.84 -17.99 22.53
N VAL A 307 10.21 -19.13 21.97
CA VAL A 307 10.21 -19.38 20.53
C VAL A 307 9.13 -20.41 20.20
N SER A 308 8.36 -20.15 19.16
CA SER A 308 7.39 -21.10 18.62
C SER A 308 7.61 -21.26 17.13
N CYS A 309 7.62 -22.51 16.62
CA CYS A 309 7.82 -22.83 15.22
C CYS A 309 6.69 -23.72 14.68
N TRP A 310 6.41 -23.60 13.38
CA TRP A 310 5.39 -24.40 12.69
C TRP A 310 5.72 -24.61 11.21
N GLY A 311 5.02 -25.50 10.56
CA GLY A 311 5.28 -25.94 9.19
C GLY A 311 5.97 -27.28 9.16
N SER A 312 6.81 -27.54 8.15
CA SER A 312 7.53 -28.77 7.96
C SER A 312 8.59 -29.01 9.04
N ASN A 313 8.69 -30.27 9.49
CA ASN A 313 9.76 -30.75 10.38
C ASN A 313 10.54 -31.94 9.78
N ALA A 314 10.46 -32.13 8.46
CA ALA A 314 11.10 -33.26 7.77
C ALA A 314 12.63 -33.29 7.97
N TYR A 315 13.24 -32.12 8.23
CA TYR A 315 14.64 -31.93 8.50
C TYR A 315 14.92 -31.45 9.92
N ARG A 316 13.97 -31.60 10.86
CA ARG A 316 14.09 -31.15 12.26
C ARG A 316 14.13 -29.62 12.43
N GLN A 317 13.71 -28.87 11.41
CA GLN A 317 13.80 -27.42 11.38
C GLN A 317 12.87 -26.68 12.35
N LEU A 318 11.92 -27.39 12.98
CA LEU A 318 11.08 -26.83 14.03
C LEU A 318 11.73 -26.83 15.42
N GLY A 319 12.76 -27.67 15.66
CA GLY A 319 13.39 -27.83 16.98
C GLY A 319 12.48 -28.45 18.04
N ILE A 320 11.52 -29.27 17.63
CA ILE A 320 10.56 -30.00 18.47
C ILE A 320 10.76 -31.49 18.31
N ASP A 321 9.93 -32.30 19.00
CA ASP A 321 10.01 -33.76 18.92
C ASP A 321 10.15 -34.27 17.48
N SER A 322 11.16 -35.08 17.26
CA SER A 322 11.53 -35.62 15.96
C SER A 322 10.49 -36.59 15.35
N SER A 323 9.59 -37.12 16.16
CA SER A 323 8.47 -37.95 15.70
C SER A 323 7.39 -37.16 14.95
N ILE A 324 7.38 -35.81 15.11
CA ILE A 324 6.45 -34.90 14.46
C ILE A 324 7.01 -34.49 13.10
N GLY A 325 6.40 -34.89 12.00
CA GLY A 325 6.86 -34.60 10.64
C GLY A 325 6.54 -33.16 10.17
N TYR A 326 5.48 -32.54 10.72
CA TYR A 326 5.09 -31.16 10.49
C TYR A 326 4.12 -30.69 11.57
N SER A 327 3.97 -29.37 11.76
CA SER A 327 2.93 -28.79 12.61
C SER A 327 2.10 -27.75 11.86
N THR A 328 0.80 -27.82 12.01
CA THR A 328 -0.13 -26.82 11.45
C THR A 328 -0.42 -25.66 12.39
N ILE A 329 0.10 -25.71 13.60
CA ILE A 329 -0.03 -24.69 14.63
C ILE A 329 1.34 -24.35 15.23
N PRO A 330 1.52 -23.15 15.80
CA PRO A 330 2.74 -22.81 16.53
C PRO A 330 3.04 -23.80 17.67
N MET A 331 4.21 -24.43 17.61
CA MET A 331 4.71 -25.36 18.62
C MET A 331 5.86 -24.74 19.39
N HIS A 332 5.82 -24.81 20.70
CA HIS A 332 6.84 -24.25 21.56
C HIS A 332 8.17 -25.01 21.41
N VAL A 333 9.25 -24.28 21.14
CA VAL A 333 10.62 -24.77 21.19
C VAL A 333 11.17 -24.52 22.61
N ASN A 334 11.72 -25.53 23.25
CA ASN A 334 12.14 -25.45 24.67
C ASN A 334 13.44 -24.61 24.84
N ILE A 335 13.41 -23.36 24.37
CA ILE A 335 14.48 -22.36 24.54
C ILE A 335 13.89 -20.98 24.82
N THR A 336 14.72 -20.10 25.37
CA THR A 336 14.45 -18.65 25.39
C THR A 336 15.50 -17.93 24.56
N ALA A 337 15.09 -16.98 23.74
CA ALA A 337 15.96 -16.28 22.81
C ALA A 337 15.72 -14.77 22.82
N ILE A 338 16.67 -14.02 22.27
CA ILE A 338 16.57 -12.58 22.03
C ILE A 338 16.57 -12.24 20.53
N GLU A 339 16.94 -13.21 19.70
CA GLU A 339 16.93 -13.09 18.24
C GLU A 339 16.77 -14.49 17.63
N ILE A 340 16.05 -14.60 16.52
CA ILE A 340 15.89 -15.82 15.74
C ILE A 340 16.12 -15.55 14.26
N GLN A 341 16.74 -16.50 13.56
CA GLN A 341 16.94 -16.46 12.11
C GLN A 341 16.72 -17.85 11.52
N SER A 342 15.97 -17.91 10.42
CA SER A 342 15.81 -19.15 9.66
C SER A 342 16.34 -18.96 8.24
N ALA A 343 16.85 -20.03 7.69
CA ALA A 343 17.18 -20.14 6.29
C ALA A 343 16.43 -21.35 5.73
N HIS A 344 16.75 -21.78 4.53
CA HIS A 344 16.06 -22.83 3.79
C HIS A 344 15.43 -23.94 4.68
N LEU A 345 16.23 -24.71 5.41
CA LEU A 345 15.80 -25.88 6.19
C LEU A 345 16.40 -25.92 7.61
N HIS A 346 16.89 -24.82 8.13
CA HIS A 346 17.44 -24.75 9.49
C HIS A 346 17.08 -23.44 10.17
N THR A 347 17.20 -23.41 11.46
CA THR A 347 16.90 -22.24 12.30
C THR A 347 18.00 -22.08 13.36
N CYS A 348 18.36 -20.84 13.65
CA CYS A 348 19.28 -20.48 14.74
C CYS A 348 18.63 -19.44 15.65
N ALA A 349 19.00 -19.47 16.92
CA ALA A 349 18.58 -18.53 17.94
C ALA A 349 19.77 -18.02 18.74
N LYS A 350 19.79 -16.72 19.02
CA LYS A 350 20.73 -16.10 19.96
C LYS A 350 20.06 -16.00 21.32
N LEU A 351 20.76 -16.47 22.33
CA LEU A 351 20.29 -16.49 23.73
C LEU A 351 20.70 -15.20 24.47
N ASP A 352 20.10 -14.95 25.64
CA ASP A 352 20.38 -13.78 26.48
C ASP A 352 21.85 -13.66 26.89
N ASN A 353 22.54 -14.79 27.05
CA ASN A 353 23.95 -14.83 27.42
C ASN A 353 24.93 -14.65 26.25
N GLY A 354 24.39 -14.38 25.05
CA GLY A 354 25.16 -14.24 23.82
C GLY A 354 25.46 -15.54 23.09
N SER A 355 25.16 -16.69 23.66
CA SER A 355 25.36 -17.99 23.00
C SER A 355 24.37 -18.16 21.83
N VAL A 356 24.70 -19.03 20.89
CA VAL A 356 23.88 -19.38 19.74
C VAL A 356 23.48 -20.85 19.80
N MET A 357 22.21 -21.14 19.56
CA MET A 357 21.71 -22.50 19.36
C MET A 357 21.14 -22.62 17.94
N CYS A 358 21.40 -23.74 17.28
CA CYS A 358 20.86 -24.03 15.96
C CYS A 358 20.24 -25.43 15.90
N TRP A 359 19.31 -25.63 14.98
CA TRP A 359 18.64 -26.90 14.73
C TRP A 359 18.16 -26.99 13.28
N GLY A 360 17.86 -28.22 12.81
CA GLY A 360 17.42 -28.52 11.46
C GLY A 360 18.50 -29.17 10.62
N TYR A 361 18.52 -28.85 9.34
CA TYR A 361 19.40 -29.47 8.32
C TYR A 361 20.86 -29.01 8.44
N ASN A 362 21.81 -29.97 8.47
CA ASN A 362 23.25 -29.70 8.64
C ASN A 362 24.14 -30.41 7.63
N HIS A 363 23.63 -30.77 6.46
CA HIS A 363 24.40 -31.52 5.46
C HIS A 363 25.70 -30.86 5.00
N TYR A 364 25.74 -29.53 5.00
CA TYR A 364 26.89 -28.72 4.60
C TYR A 364 27.66 -28.13 5.79
N GLY A 365 27.42 -28.60 6.98
CA GLY A 365 28.07 -28.06 8.20
C GLY A 365 27.58 -26.65 8.59
N GLN A 366 26.42 -26.19 8.08
CA GLN A 366 25.91 -24.83 8.27
C GLN A 366 25.60 -24.47 9.73
N MET A 367 25.62 -25.45 10.63
CA MET A 367 25.43 -25.17 12.05
C MET A 367 26.76 -24.97 12.82
N GLY A 368 27.91 -25.10 12.16
CA GLY A 368 29.20 -24.85 12.80
C GLY A 368 29.59 -25.86 13.87
N LEU A 369 29.09 -27.10 13.83
CA LEU A 369 29.31 -28.14 14.82
C LEU A 369 30.64 -28.92 14.64
N GLY A 370 31.46 -28.54 13.66
CA GLY A 370 32.73 -29.20 13.37
C GLY A 370 32.58 -30.49 12.55
N TYR A 371 31.38 -30.84 12.11
CA TYR A 371 31.10 -31.95 11.20
C TYR A 371 30.02 -31.56 10.18
N ASP A 372 30.17 -32.09 8.98
CA ASP A 372 29.27 -31.90 7.84
C ASP A 372 28.43 -33.13 7.77
N GLY A 373 27.67 -33.66 8.24
CA GLY A 373 26.74 -34.77 8.15
C GLY A 373 27.20 -36.05 7.43
N ASP A 374 28.42 -36.11 6.90
CA ASP A 374 28.91 -37.26 6.10
C ASP A 374 29.25 -38.50 6.94
N GLY A 375 29.07 -38.45 8.24
CA GLY A 375 29.43 -39.56 9.14
C GLY A 375 28.32 -40.07 10.05
N LEU A 376 27.16 -39.44 10.12
CA LEU A 376 26.05 -39.84 10.99
C LEU A 376 24.77 -40.12 10.18
N SER A 377 24.01 -41.08 10.61
CA SER A 377 22.79 -41.57 9.94
C SER A 377 21.62 -40.54 9.89
N SER A 378 21.83 -39.33 10.35
CA SER A 378 20.91 -38.21 10.14
C SER A 378 21.68 -36.88 10.13
N ASN A 379 21.67 -36.19 9.00
CA ASN A 379 22.24 -34.86 8.81
C ASN A 379 21.37 -33.74 9.44
N ASN A 380 20.52 -34.10 10.37
CA ASN A 380 19.55 -33.21 10.98
C ASN A 380 19.81 -33.10 12.47
N VAL A 381 19.75 -31.91 13.00
CA VAL A 381 20.00 -31.59 14.43
C VAL A 381 18.69 -31.34 15.13
N ASP A 382 18.37 -32.13 16.15
CA ASP A 382 17.21 -32.01 17.01
C ASP A 382 17.51 -32.69 18.37
N PRO A 383 17.31 -32.09 19.52
CA PRO A 383 16.82 -30.72 19.78
C PRO A 383 17.82 -29.60 19.39
N PRO A 384 17.46 -28.31 19.61
CA PRO A 384 18.40 -27.19 19.45
C PRO A 384 19.70 -27.43 20.18
N ILE A 385 20.85 -27.26 19.50
CA ILE A 385 22.17 -27.54 20.05
C ILE A 385 22.98 -26.26 20.16
N LEU A 386 23.76 -26.13 21.23
CA LEU A 386 24.65 -25.01 21.47
C LEU A 386 25.85 -25.07 20.50
N ILE A 387 26.09 -23.94 19.83
CA ILE A 387 27.21 -23.82 18.90
C ILE A 387 28.44 -23.34 19.64
N PRO A 388 29.61 -24.01 19.50
CA PRO A 388 30.87 -23.56 20.08
C PRO A 388 31.41 -22.37 19.29
N LEU A 389 31.21 -21.16 19.78
CA LEU A 389 31.72 -19.90 19.22
C LEU A 389 33.01 -19.49 19.89
#